data_9a2e0a296090bff899912840fd386d7d
#
_entry.id   9a2e0a296090bff899912840fd386d7d
#
_cell.length_a   1.000
_cell.length_b   1.000
_cell.length_c   1.000
_cell.angle_alpha   90.00
_cell.angle_beta   90.00
_cell.angle_gamma   90.00
#
_symmetry.space_group_name_H-M   'P 1'
#
loop_
_entity.id
_entity.type
_entity.pdbx_description
1 polymer ?
#
loop_
_entity_poly.entity_id
_entity_poly.type
_entity_poly.pdbx_seq_one_letter_code
_entity_poly.pdbx_strand_id
1 'polypeptide(L)'
;MSSEAIRPSSLDGIKRLAKSLKVERGIQHVRALDDAARSAGFQNFRHASNVLRGGAEPERLRPGHRVFITVYWKNREAGGDGRETLTIRLSVPWGDLITPAQLENHRALVHFRAEGPDHLARKYLVQSQSQARRAACAAARALQFMDATKLRPSKSHSRAYPDGRSSNAVPGQDHYSIWYDRDSKRYLFADEPYELAADSKAAERTVWAQRHGFVIAKPAWPGMYNPDGGSRLYLIADAEKGIPLESVAAALDNLPEPIVEETWNGESAPTVPIFVSPGTIPKAEAAREKPQERRKPSSQRNSVGYVQTFVGPRRRPKGRMPIEAHAEVGRLLKSVLVDTFHRKGVYNRVDAIRSELDEWTQREYNHAELPNAQFFELYYQGSGSTFSRSLPAAERDRHVGSLTQVKKLLVGHYPDSPPLRSLLKKVEAAINSLQSWTP
;
A
#
# COMPACT_ATOMS: atom_id res chain seq x y z
N MET A 1 33.15 25.15 -32.86
CA MET A 1 31.97 24.83 -32.04
C MET A 1 31.55 23.41 -32.38
N SER A 2 31.83 22.43 -31.49
CA SER A 2 31.45 21.05 -31.71
C SER A 2 29.93 20.94 -31.50
N SER A 3 29.22 20.65 -32.58
CA SER A 3 27.82 20.26 -32.54
C SER A 3 27.72 18.96 -31.73
N GLU A 4 27.14 19.02 -30.58
CA GLU A 4 26.82 17.87 -29.74
C GLU A 4 25.89 16.95 -30.53
N ALA A 5 26.43 15.81 -30.99
CA ALA A 5 25.72 14.87 -31.85
C ALA A 5 24.57 14.23 -31.03
N ILE A 6 23.33 14.55 -31.36
CA ILE A 6 22.11 13.97 -30.77
C ILE A 6 22.16 12.45 -30.98
N ARG A 7 22.30 11.69 -29.90
CA ARG A 7 22.30 10.21 -29.93
C ARG A 7 20.87 9.69 -30.01
N PRO A 8 20.47 9.00 -31.08
CA PRO A 8 19.12 8.44 -31.14
C PRO A 8 18.94 7.31 -30.14
N SER A 9 17.83 7.36 -29.39
CA SER A 9 17.47 6.38 -28.36
C SER A 9 16.38 5.38 -28.81
N SER A 10 15.97 5.44 -30.10
CA SER A 10 14.94 4.56 -30.65
C SER A 10 15.32 4.10 -32.06
N LEU A 11 14.74 2.96 -32.52
CA LEU A 11 14.93 2.46 -33.88
C LEU A 11 14.50 3.47 -34.93
N ASP A 12 13.45 4.22 -34.72
CA ASP A 12 12.98 5.25 -35.63
C ASP A 12 13.91 6.47 -35.64
N GLY A 13 14.51 6.79 -34.50
CA GLY A 13 15.60 7.78 -34.42
C GLY A 13 16.83 7.36 -35.21
N ILE A 14 17.24 6.09 -35.08
CA ILE A 14 18.38 5.52 -35.85
C ILE A 14 18.07 5.53 -37.35
N LYS A 15 16.85 5.14 -37.77
CA LYS A 15 16.44 5.17 -39.18
C LYS A 15 16.41 6.59 -39.78
N ARG A 16 15.95 7.58 -38.98
CA ARG A 16 15.97 9.00 -39.39
C ARG A 16 17.38 9.51 -39.54
N LEU A 17 18.27 9.24 -38.61
CA LEU A 17 19.68 9.59 -38.70
C LEU A 17 20.35 8.91 -39.88
N ALA A 18 20.05 7.63 -40.14
CA ALA A 18 20.56 6.91 -41.31
C ALA A 18 20.12 7.55 -42.64
N LYS A 19 18.88 8.04 -42.73
CA LYS A 19 18.43 8.79 -43.91
C LYS A 19 19.25 10.08 -44.14
N SER A 20 19.52 10.81 -43.06
CA SER A 20 20.35 12.01 -43.10
C SER A 20 21.76 11.68 -43.52
N LEU A 21 22.42 10.68 -42.91
CA LEU A 21 23.78 10.24 -43.24
C LEU A 21 23.91 9.72 -44.67
N LYS A 22 22.90 9.04 -45.19
CA LYS A 22 22.86 8.59 -46.59
C LYS A 22 22.93 9.75 -47.56
N VAL A 23 22.16 10.80 -47.32
CA VAL A 23 22.12 12.00 -48.18
C VAL A 23 23.40 12.80 -48.03
N GLU A 24 23.86 13.02 -46.79
CA GLU A 24 25.03 13.84 -46.48
C GLU A 24 26.36 13.23 -46.98
N ARG A 25 26.49 11.89 -46.85
CA ARG A 25 27.75 11.19 -47.17
C ARG A 25 27.71 10.36 -48.45
N GLY A 26 26.60 10.30 -49.16
CA GLY A 26 26.47 9.54 -50.41
C GLY A 26 26.65 8.02 -50.25
N ILE A 27 26.45 7.46 -49.04
CA ILE A 27 26.71 6.06 -48.76
C ILE A 27 25.44 5.19 -48.94
N GLN A 28 25.66 3.88 -49.10
CA GLN A 28 24.54 2.93 -49.20
C GLN A 28 23.71 2.93 -47.93
N HIS A 29 22.38 2.74 -48.05
CA HIS A 29 21.45 2.80 -46.94
C HIS A 29 21.77 1.82 -45.79
N VAL A 30 22.22 0.61 -46.11
CA VAL A 30 22.63 -0.40 -45.13
C VAL A 30 23.81 0.10 -44.28
N ARG A 31 24.81 0.70 -44.93
CA ARG A 31 25.97 1.29 -44.25
C ARG A 31 25.59 2.51 -43.42
N ALA A 32 24.65 3.32 -43.88
CA ALA A 32 24.13 4.45 -43.14
C ALA A 32 23.36 4.01 -41.90
N LEU A 33 22.63 2.89 -41.95
CA LEU A 33 21.94 2.30 -40.79
C LEU A 33 22.94 1.81 -39.74
N ASP A 34 24.04 1.16 -40.15
CA ASP A 34 25.07 0.70 -39.23
C ASP A 34 25.83 1.87 -38.59
N ASP A 35 26.13 2.92 -39.37
CA ASP A 35 26.79 4.12 -38.86
C ASP A 35 25.91 4.88 -37.88
N ALA A 36 24.59 5.01 -38.16
CA ALA A 36 23.63 5.60 -37.27
C ALA A 36 23.43 4.78 -35.97
N ALA A 37 23.48 3.46 -36.07
CA ALA A 37 23.43 2.58 -34.92
C ALA A 37 24.68 2.69 -34.04
N ARG A 38 25.87 2.81 -34.67
CA ARG A 38 27.14 3.02 -33.94
C ARG A 38 27.18 4.37 -33.23
N SER A 39 26.67 5.42 -33.85
CA SER A 39 26.54 6.73 -33.16
C SER A 39 25.56 6.72 -32.02
N ALA A 40 24.59 5.78 -32.00
CA ALA A 40 23.65 5.52 -30.89
C ALA A 40 24.24 4.59 -29.82
N GLY A 41 25.49 4.08 -29.96
CA GLY A 41 26.15 3.20 -29.00
C GLY A 41 25.97 1.70 -29.24
N PHE A 42 25.43 1.30 -30.40
CA PHE A 42 25.25 -0.11 -30.78
C PHE A 42 26.35 -0.57 -31.73
N GLN A 43 26.65 -1.86 -31.78
CA GLN A 43 27.69 -2.41 -32.68
C GLN A 43 27.30 -2.26 -34.16
N ASN A 44 26.05 -2.48 -34.51
CA ASN A 44 25.46 -2.33 -35.84
C ASN A 44 23.94 -2.23 -35.73
N PHE A 45 23.25 -2.00 -36.87
CA PHE A 45 21.78 -1.87 -36.87
C PHE A 45 21.07 -3.15 -36.45
N ARG A 46 21.61 -4.33 -36.73
CA ARG A 46 21.05 -5.61 -36.28
C ARG A 46 21.14 -5.74 -34.78
N HIS A 47 22.26 -5.36 -34.15
CA HIS A 47 22.41 -5.31 -32.71
C HIS A 47 21.46 -4.27 -32.09
N ALA A 48 21.38 -3.06 -32.65
CA ALA A 48 20.40 -2.05 -32.22
C ALA A 48 18.96 -2.57 -32.35
N SER A 49 18.64 -3.27 -33.43
CA SER A 49 17.33 -3.86 -33.66
C SER A 49 17.01 -4.97 -32.69
N ASN A 50 17.98 -5.80 -32.32
CA ASN A 50 17.81 -6.87 -31.34
C ASN A 50 17.69 -6.32 -29.91
N VAL A 51 18.50 -5.35 -29.53
CA VAL A 51 18.48 -4.73 -28.21
C VAL A 51 17.25 -3.84 -28.05
N LEU A 52 16.92 -3.03 -29.07
CA LEU A 52 15.75 -2.13 -29.02
C LEU A 52 14.42 -2.82 -29.40
N ARG A 53 14.50 -4.04 -30.00
CA ARG A 53 13.35 -4.95 -30.20
C ARG A 53 13.31 -6.06 -29.19
N GLY A 54 14.42 -6.48 -28.62
CA GLY A 54 14.55 -7.51 -27.60
C GLY A 54 14.25 -6.98 -26.19
N GLY A 55 14.35 -5.65 -25.99
CA GLY A 55 13.37 -4.99 -25.17
C GLY A 55 12.09 -5.04 -25.99
N ALA A 56 11.15 -5.95 -25.66
CA ALA A 56 9.90 -6.15 -26.36
C ALA A 56 9.48 -4.87 -27.06
N GLU A 57 9.29 -4.93 -28.40
CA GLU A 57 8.59 -3.85 -29.08
C GLU A 57 7.43 -3.55 -28.13
N PRO A 58 7.30 -2.33 -27.58
CA PRO A 58 6.17 -2.08 -26.75
C PRO A 58 5.02 -2.46 -27.66
N GLU A 59 4.45 -3.63 -27.43
CA GLU A 59 3.19 -4.09 -27.97
C GLU A 59 2.41 -2.82 -28.02
N ARG A 60 2.00 -2.29 -29.19
CA ARG A 60 1.44 -0.95 -29.36
C ARG A 60 0.52 -0.74 -28.18
N LEU A 61 1.08 -0.09 -27.15
CA LEU A 61 0.58 -0.16 -25.79
C LEU A 61 -0.85 0.30 -25.90
N ARG A 62 -1.77 -0.64 -25.86
CA ARG A 62 -3.18 -0.33 -25.57
C ARG A 62 -3.06 0.66 -24.44
N PRO A 63 -3.67 1.86 -24.50
CA PRO A 63 -3.41 2.89 -23.51
C PRO A 63 -3.64 2.28 -22.14
N GLY A 64 -2.53 1.83 -21.52
CA GLY A 64 -2.58 1.06 -20.30
C GLY A 64 -3.17 1.97 -19.25
N HIS A 65 -4.07 1.44 -18.43
CA HIS A 65 -4.71 2.18 -17.38
C HIS A 65 -3.65 2.62 -16.37
N ARG A 66 -3.35 3.92 -16.34
CA ARG A 66 -2.42 4.49 -15.37
C ARG A 66 -3.04 4.44 -13.99
N VAL A 67 -2.23 4.06 -13.01
CA VAL A 67 -2.58 4.10 -11.59
C VAL A 67 -1.50 4.90 -10.87
N PHE A 68 -1.93 5.91 -10.14
CA PHE A 68 -1.08 6.73 -9.30
C PHE A 68 -1.18 6.21 -7.86
N ILE A 69 -0.05 5.89 -7.26
CA ILE A 69 0.05 5.40 -5.89
C ILE A 69 0.80 6.44 -5.09
N THR A 70 0.11 7.12 -4.16
CA THR A 70 0.71 8.18 -3.35
C THR A 70 0.87 7.76 -1.90
N VAL A 71 2.04 8.09 -1.35
CA VAL A 71 2.36 7.92 0.06
C VAL A 71 2.98 9.21 0.58
N TYR A 72 2.43 9.74 1.66
CA TYR A 72 2.96 10.91 2.33
C TYR A 72 3.78 10.50 3.53
N TRP A 73 4.85 11.24 3.82
CA TRP A 73 5.77 10.96 4.91
C TRP A 73 6.12 12.21 5.70
N LYS A 74 6.49 12.02 6.96
CA LYS A 74 7.02 13.06 7.83
C LYS A 74 8.08 12.46 8.73
N ASN A 75 9.32 12.94 8.58
CA ASN A 75 10.40 12.57 9.48
C ASN A 75 10.40 13.50 10.68
N ARG A 76 10.14 12.95 11.88
CA ARG A 76 10.10 13.74 13.11
C ARG A 76 11.49 13.98 13.69
N GLU A 77 12.43 13.08 13.44
CA GLU A 77 13.80 13.16 13.97
C GLU A 77 14.67 14.10 13.15
N ALA A 78 14.82 13.81 11.88
CA ALA A 78 15.64 14.60 10.97
C ALA A 78 14.96 15.87 10.46
N GLY A 79 13.66 16.01 10.75
CA GLY A 79 12.83 17.04 10.12
C GLY A 79 12.48 16.68 8.68
N GLY A 80 11.58 17.47 8.08
CA GLY A 80 11.15 17.29 6.70
C GLY A 80 9.93 16.41 6.54
N ASP A 81 9.22 16.66 5.46
CA ASP A 81 8.03 15.96 5.04
C ASP A 81 7.91 16.01 3.52
N GLY A 82 7.14 15.11 2.96
CA GLY A 82 6.96 15.06 1.52
C GLY A 82 5.94 14.02 1.07
N ARG A 83 5.86 13.90 -0.23
CA ARG A 83 5.00 12.97 -0.96
C ARG A 83 5.82 12.19 -1.97
N GLU A 84 5.63 10.90 -1.98
CA GLU A 84 6.13 10.01 -3.01
C GLU A 84 4.96 9.53 -3.87
N THR A 85 5.07 9.63 -5.18
CA THR A 85 4.04 9.21 -6.13
C THR A 85 4.65 8.25 -7.15
N LEU A 86 4.20 7.01 -7.14
CA LEU A 86 4.58 6.01 -8.13
C LEU A 86 3.47 5.88 -9.17
N THR A 87 3.83 5.89 -10.45
CA THR A 87 2.89 5.66 -11.54
C THR A 87 3.18 4.31 -12.18
N ILE A 88 2.19 3.44 -12.18
CA ILE A 88 2.24 2.16 -12.87
C ILE A 88 1.21 2.10 -13.98
N ARG A 89 1.36 1.13 -14.88
CA ARG A 89 0.37 0.81 -15.92
C ARG A 89 -0.13 -0.60 -15.71
N LEU A 90 -1.44 -0.76 -15.78
CA LEU A 90 -2.13 -2.04 -15.71
C LEU A 90 -2.85 -2.31 -17.04
N SER A 91 -3.18 -3.56 -17.31
CA SER A 91 -3.93 -3.95 -18.52
C SER A 91 -5.41 -3.51 -18.46
N VAL A 92 -5.93 -3.34 -17.24
CA VAL A 92 -7.30 -2.91 -16.95
C VAL A 92 -7.31 -1.86 -15.84
N PRO A 93 -8.41 -1.11 -15.63
CA PRO A 93 -8.54 -0.23 -14.48
C PRO A 93 -8.34 -1.00 -13.18
N TRP A 94 -7.66 -0.41 -12.19
CA TRP A 94 -7.42 -1.07 -10.90
C TRP A 94 -8.73 -1.50 -10.20
N GLY A 95 -9.82 -0.76 -10.41
CA GLY A 95 -11.14 -1.07 -9.86
C GLY A 95 -11.78 -2.34 -10.42
N ASP A 96 -11.34 -2.81 -11.59
CA ASP A 96 -11.75 -4.10 -12.17
C ASP A 96 -10.97 -5.27 -11.55
N LEU A 97 -9.74 -5.01 -11.09
CA LEU A 97 -8.92 -5.99 -10.39
C LEU A 97 -9.37 -6.19 -8.95
N ILE A 98 -9.67 -5.10 -8.24
CA ILE A 98 -9.97 -5.12 -6.81
C ILE A 98 -10.93 -4.00 -6.44
N THR A 99 -11.93 -4.30 -5.63
CA THR A 99 -12.83 -3.27 -5.10
C THR A 99 -12.17 -2.50 -3.93
N PRO A 100 -12.62 -1.27 -3.64
CA PRO A 100 -12.11 -0.51 -2.49
C PRO A 100 -12.21 -1.26 -1.15
N ALA A 101 -13.28 -2.05 -0.95
CA ALA A 101 -13.43 -2.87 0.25
C ALA A 101 -12.44 -4.04 0.32
N GLN A 102 -12.04 -4.59 -0.82
CA GLN A 102 -11.09 -5.69 -0.88
C GLN A 102 -9.62 -5.26 -0.70
N LEU A 103 -9.31 -3.95 -0.78
CA LEU A 103 -7.96 -3.46 -0.44
C LEU A 103 -7.51 -3.92 0.95
N GLU A 104 -8.45 -4.09 1.88
CA GLU A 104 -8.18 -4.57 3.24
C GLU A 104 -7.79 -6.06 3.31
N ASN A 105 -7.93 -6.79 2.21
CA ASN A 105 -7.64 -8.23 2.17
C ASN A 105 -6.16 -8.52 1.87
N HIS A 106 -5.36 -7.51 1.52
CA HIS A 106 -3.95 -7.70 1.20
C HIS A 106 -3.06 -6.74 2.02
N ARG A 107 -1.98 -7.27 2.61
CA ARG A 107 -1.07 -6.52 3.50
C ARG A 107 -0.49 -5.24 2.89
N ALA A 108 -0.12 -5.28 1.61
CA ALA A 108 0.44 -4.12 0.92
C ALA A 108 -0.60 -3.04 0.61
N LEU A 109 -1.91 -3.38 0.58
CA LEU A 109 -3.00 -2.51 0.18
C LEU A 109 -3.92 -2.09 1.32
N VAL A 110 -3.89 -2.76 2.48
CA VAL A 110 -4.79 -2.51 3.61
C VAL A 110 -4.78 -1.05 4.09
N HIS A 111 -3.65 -0.39 3.96
CA HIS A 111 -3.49 1.00 4.35
C HIS A 111 -3.76 1.99 3.21
N PHE A 112 -4.18 1.52 2.05
CA PHE A 112 -4.54 2.38 0.92
C PHE A 112 -6.06 2.55 0.81
N ARG A 113 -6.46 3.59 0.08
CA ARG A 113 -7.84 3.88 -0.29
C ARG A 113 -7.88 4.53 -1.67
N ALA A 114 -9.02 4.42 -2.32
CA ALA A 114 -9.29 5.13 -3.54
C ALA A 114 -9.52 6.63 -3.28
N GLU A 115 -8.73 7.46 -3.93
CA GLU A 115 -8.93 8.92 -4.00
C GLU A 115 -9.60 9.34 -5.32
N GLY A 116 -9.42 8.53 -6.35
CA GLY A 116 -9.99 8.72 -7.67
C GLY A 116 -10.04 7.41 -8.44
N PRO A 117 -10.56 7.44 -9.67
CA PRO A 117 -10.65 6.25 -10.50
C PRO A 117 -9.28 5.68 -10.90
N ASP A 118 -8.25 6.49 -10.87
CA ASP A 118 -6.86 6.17 -11.23
C ASP A 118 -5.88 6.42 -10.07
N HIS A 119 -6.37 6.61 -8.81
CA HIS A 119 -5.52 7.03 -7.71
C HIS A 119 -5.79 6.25 -6.42
N LEU A 120 -4.73 5.65 -5.90
CA LEU A 120 -4.67 5.03 -4.59
C LEU A 120 -3.74 5.84 -3.68
N ALA A 121 -4.22 6.28 -2.54
CA ALA A 121 -3.42 7.00 -1.55
C ALA A 121 -3.35 6.24 -0.24
N ARG A 122 -2.17 6.22 0.41
CA ARG A 122 -2.01 5.64 1.73
C ARG A 122 -2.77 6.45 2.77
N LYS A 123 -3.50 5.77 3.64
CA LYS A 123 -4.36 6.37 4.68
C LYS A 123 -3.57 7.09 5.78
N TYR A 124 -2.36 6.68 6.03
CA TYR A 124 -1.53 7.15 7.15
C TYR A 124 -0.17 7.61 6.66
N LEU A 125 0.38 8.61 7.34
CA LEU A 125 1.77 9.02 7.15
C LEU A 125 2.71 7.88 7.51
N VAL A 126 3.83 7.87 6.84
CA VAL A 126 4.98 7.06 7.24
C VAL A 126 6.12 7.95 7.75
N GLN A 127 7.07 7.37 8.46
CA GLN A 127 8.07 8.11 9.20
C GLN A 127 9.27 8.58 8.35
N SER A 128 9.41 8.06 7.12
CA SER A 128 10.51 8.44 6.24
C SER A 128 10.16 8.32 4.77
N GLN A 129 10.91 9.03 3.93
CA GLN A 129 10.81 8.95 2.48
C GLN A 129 11.03 7.51 1.98
N SER A 130 12.03 6.81 2.50
CA SER A 130 12.30 5.41 2.18
C SER A 130 11.12 4.50 2.49
N GLN A 131 10.50 4.63 3.67
CA GLN A 131 9.27 3.89 3.97
C GLN A 131 8.12 4.22 3.02
N ALA A 132 8.03 5.48 2.56
CA ALA A 132 6.99 5.88 1.60
C ALA A 132 7.21 5.19 0.25
N ARG A 133 8.43 5.18 -0.26
CA ARG A 133 8.80 4.50 -1.51
C ARG A 133 8.58 3.01 -1.42
N ARG A 134 9.06 2.35 -0.36
CA ARG A 134 8.81 0.91 -0.15
C ARG A 134 7.32 0.56 -0.08
N ALA A 135 6.52 1.39 0.58
CA ALA A 135 5.07 1.17 0.65
C ALA A 135 4.39 1.31 -0.72
N ALA A 136 4.81 2.30 -1.53
CA ALA A 136 4.30 2.48 -2.89
C ALA A 136 4.72 1.32 -3.81
N CYS A 137 5.98 0.88 -3.73
CA CYS A 137 6.51 -0.25 -4.48
C CYS A 137 5.77 -1.56 -4.14
N ALA A 138 5.55 -1.83 -2.84
CA ALA A 138 4.81 -3.03 -2.41
C ALA A 138 3.35 -3.02 -2.92
N ALA A 139 2.68 -1.86 -2.88
CA ALA A 139 1.34 -1.72 -3.43
C ALA A 139 1.33 -1.92 -4.97
N ALA A 140 2.33 -1.40 -5.67
CA ALA A 140 2.49 -1.59 -7.11
C ALA A 140 2.68 -3.06 -7.48
N ARG A 141 3.56 -3.78 -6.78
CA ARG A 141 3.79 -5.22 -7.01
C ARG A 141 2.54 -6.04 -6.78
N ALA A 142 1.76 -5.72 -5.73
CA ALA A 142 0.49 -6.40 -5.48
C ALA A 142 -0.54 -6.17 -6.60
N LEU A 143 -0.60 -4.96 -7.17
CA LEU A 143 -1.47 -4.65 -8.31
C LEU A 143 -0.97 -5.35 -9.59
N GLN A 144 0.34 -5.40 -9.83
CA GLN A 144 0.94 -6.12 -10.97
C GLN A 144 0.66 -7.63 -10.88
N PHE A 145 0.80 -8.23 -9.69
CA PHE A 145 0.40 -9.62 -9.45
C PHE A 145 -1.06 -9.86 -9.83
N MET A 146 -1.98 -9.01 -9.36
CA MET A 146 -3.41 -9.12 -9.68
C MET A 146 -3.68 -8.94 -11.17
N ASP A 147 -2.99 -8.00 -11.81
CA ASP A 147 -3.17 -7.74 -13.25
C ASP A 147 -2.66 -8.90 -14.11
N ALA A 148 -1.54 -9.52 -13.76
CA ALA A 148 -0.99 -10.67 -14.46
C ALA A 148 -1.84 -11.93 -14.26
N THR A 149 -2.24 -12.21 -13.02
CA THR A 149 -2.89 -13.47 -12.66
C THR A 149 -4.41 -13.43 -12.68
N LYS A 150 -5.00 -12.22 -12.68
CA LYS A 150 -6.45 -11.95 -12.49
C LYS A 150 -7.02 -12.46 -11.16
N LEU A 151 -6.17 -12.89 -10.26
CA LEU A 151 -6.54 -13.33 -8.91
C LEU A 151 -6.86 -12.15 -8.01
N ARG A 152 -7.70 -12.40 -7.01
CA ARG A 152 -8.12 -11.39 -6.02
C ARG A 152 -7.70 -11.82 -4.61
N PRO A 153 -7.29 -10.87 -3.76
CA PRO A 153 -6.92 -11.21 -2.39
C PRO A 153 -8.16 -11.59 -1.57
N SER A 154 -7.97 -12.58 -0.70
CA SER A 154 -9.02 -13.15 0.15
C SER A 154 -8.55 -13.24 1.60
N LYS A 155 -9.52 -13.23 2.53
CA LYS A 155 -9.32 -13.54 3.96
C LYS A 155 -9.79 -14.97 4.32
N SER A 156 -10.18 -15.76 3.34
CA SER A 156 -10.76 -17.11 3.59
C SER A 156 -9.69 -18.14 3.87
N HIS A 157 -9.08 -18.08 5.05
CA HIS A 157 -8.05 -19.05 5.47
C HIS A 157 -8.50 -20.50 5.37
N SER A 158 -9.73 -20.79 5.78
CA SER A 158 -10.30 -22.15 5.71
C SER A 158 -10.45 -22.73 4.31
N ARG A 159 -10.32 -21.90 3.27
CA ARG A 159 -10.40 -22.35 1.87
C ARG A 159 -9.04 -22.62 1.25
N ALA A 160 -7.98 -22.10 1.84
CA ALA A 160 -6.62 -22.17 1.29
C ALA A 160 -5.73 -23.18 2.03
N TYR A 161 -6.00 -23.44 3.32
CA TYR A 161 -5.20 -24.37 4.13
C TYR A 161 -5.71 -25.80 4.06
N PRO A 162 -4.82 -26.81 4.23
CA PRO A 162 -5.22 -28.20 4.41
C PRO A 162 -6.25 -28.33 5.55
N ASP A 163 -7.33 -29.05 5.30
CA ASP A 163 -8.47 -29.26 6.23
C ASP A 163 -9.07 -27.95 6.79
N GLY A 164 -8.82 -26.83 6.14
CA GLY A 164 -9.27 -25.51 6.57
C GLY A 164 -8.63 -24.99 7.87
N ARG A 165 -7.51 -25.57 8.30
CA ARG A 165 -6.86 -25.28 9.59
C ARG A 165 -5.52 -24.59 9.41
N SER A 166 -5.36 -23.43 10.02
CA SER A 166 -4.08 -22.71 10.03
C SER A 166 -2.95 -23.46 10.78
N SER A 167 -3.31 -24.41 11.66
CA SER A 167 -2.33 -25.32 12.29
C SER A 167 -1.63 -26.23 11.27
N ASN A 168 -2.21 -26.41 10.09
CA ASN A 168 -1.64 -27.18 8.99
C ASN A 168 -0.92 -26.27 7.98
N ALA A 169 -0.41 -25.13 8.42
CA ALA A 169 0.38 -24.23 7.58
C ALA A 169 1.66 -24.91 7.08
N VAL A 170 2.15 -24.46 5.93
CA VAL A 170 3.41 -24.97 5.38
C VAL A 170 4.58 -24.64 6.33
N PRO A 171 5.53 -25.56 6.56
CA PRO A 171 6.67 -25.31 7.43
C PRO A 171 7.44 -24.05 7.04
N GLY A 172 7.73 -23.20 8.02
CA GLY A 172 8.43 -21.92 7.78
C GLY A 172 7.63 -20.91 6.96
N GLN A 173 6.29 -21.00 6.99
CA GLN A 173 5.42 -20.01 6.35
C GLN A 173 5.68 -18.62 6.89
N ASP A 174 5.87 -17.64 5.98
CA ASP A 174 6.04 -16.25 6.34
C ASP A 174 5.45 -15.33 5.27
N HIS A 175 5.00 -14.14 5.68
CA HIS A 175 4.49 -13.08 4.82
C HIS A 175 3.44 -13.52 3.79
N TYR A 176 2.65 -14.53 4.12
CA TYR A 176 1.67 -15.14 3.21
C TYR A 176 0.48 -14.23 2.88
N SER A 177 -0.15 -14.50 1.74
CA SER A 177 -1.41 -13.93 1.30
C SER A 177 -2.27 -14.98 0.60
N ILE A 178 -3.59 -14.84 0.69
CA ILE A 178 -4.53 -15.79 0.11
C ILE A 178 -5.16 -15.18 -1.13
N TRP A 179 -5.25 -15.95 -2.18
CA TRP A 179 -5.72 -15.53 -3.48
C TRP A 179 -6.87 -16.40 -3.97
N TYR A 180 -7.78 -15.78 -4.67
CA TYR A 180 -9.03 -16.35 -5.11
C TYR A 180 -9.27 -16.06 -6.58
N ASP A 181 -9.60 -17.08 -7.34
CA ASP A 181 -10.08 -16.94 -8.70
C ASP A 181 -11.61 -16.86 -8.72
N ARG A 182 -12.13 -15.76 -9.31
CA ARG A 182 -13.58 -15.52 -9.38
C ARG A 182 -14.32 -16.55 -10.22
N ASP A 183 -13.69 -17.01 -11.27
CA ASP A 183 -14.36 -17.84 -12.29
C ASP A 183 -14.41 -19.29 -11.84
N SER A 184 -13.28 -19.86 -11.47
CA SER A 184 -13.20 -21.24 -11.00
C SER A 184 -13.62 -21.46 -9.54
N LYS A 185 -13.74 -20.38 -8.74
CA LYS A 185 -13.99 -20.42 -7.29
C LYS A 185 -12.91 -21.16 -6.50
N ARG A 186 -11.71 -21.27 -7.06
CA ARG A 186 -10.56 -21.94 -6.48
C ARG A 186 -9.65 -20.97 -5.75
N TYR A 187 -8.78 -21.51 -4.91
CA TYR A 187 -7.87 -20.75 -4.06
C TYR A 187 -6.43 -21.23 -4.21
N LEU A 188 -5.50 -20.31 -3.97
CA LEU A 188 -4.12 -20.60 -3.65
C LEU A 188 -3.67 -19.70 -2.50
N PHE A 189 -2.56 -20.01 -1.87
CA PHE A 189 -1.85 -19.02 -1.07
C PHE A 189 -0.45 -18.77 -1.63
N ALA A 190 -0.04 -17.52 -1.53
CA ALA A 190 1.30 -17.08 -1.84
C ALA A 190 2.05 -16.93 -0.50
N ASP A 191 3.18 -17.60 -0.38
CA ASP A 191 4.06 -17.56 0.77
C ASP A 191 5.36 -16.87 0.37
N GLU A 192 5.83 -15.89 1.15
CA GLU A 192 6.97 -15.06 0.77
C GLU A 192 8.04 -15.00 1.88
N PRO A 193 8.56 -16.17 2.31
CA PRO A 193 9.63 -16.24 3.29
C PRO A 193 10.93 -15.66 2.73
N TYR A 194 11.86 -15.31 3.61
CA TYR A 194 13.24 -15.06 3.21
C TYR A 194 13.89 -16.35 2.70
N GLU A 195 14.66 -16.24 1.63
CA GLU A 195 15.16 -17.41 0.86
C GLU A 195 15.93 -18.39 1.75
N LEU A 196 16.86 -17.92 2.57
CA LEU A 196 17.61 -18.78 3.50
C LEU A 196 16.71 -19.53 4.49
N ALA A 197 15.64 -18.89 4.96
CA ALA A 197 14.68 -19.53 5.87
C ALA A 197 13.85 -20.60 5.14
N ALA A 198 13.45 -20.33 3.89
CA ALA A 198 12.72 -21.28 3.06
C ALA A 198 13.59 -22.50 2.70
N ASP A 199 14.84 -22.28 2.32
CA ASP A 199 15.79 -23.33 1.95
C ASP A 199 16.08 -24.26 3.13
N SER A 200 16.20 -23.72 4.34
CA SER A 200 16.37 -24.54 5.56
C SER A 200 15.19 -25.47 5.85
N LYS A 201 14.02 -25.19 5.27
CA LYS A 201 12.77 -25.96 5.42
C LYS A 201 12.34 -26.70 4.14
N ALA A 202 13.16 -26.72 3.10
CA ALA A 202 12.80 -27.27 1.80
C ALA A 202 12.32 -28.73 1.87
N ALA A 203 13.03 -29.59 2.60
CA ALA A 203 12.65 -31.00 2.79
C ALA A 203 11.33 -31.16 3.55
N GLU A 204 11.14 -30.37 4.63
CA GLU A 204 9.91 -30.38 5.42
C GLU A 204 8.71 -29.88 4.58
N ARG A 205 8.91 -28.88 3.74
CA ARG A 205 7.89 -28.34 2.81
C ARG A 205 7.47 -29.38 1.76
N THR A 206 8.42 -30.14 1.24
CA THR A 206 8.14 -31.23 0.28
C THR A 206 7.32 -32.34 0.94
N VAL A 207 7.72 -32.81 2.13
CA VAL A 207 6.99 -33.83 2.89
C VAL A 207 5.58 -33.34 3.26
N TRP A 208 5.46 -32.06 3.67
CA TRP A 208 4.17 -31.43 3.97
C TRP A 208 3.25 -31.41 2.74
N ALA A 209 3.77 -31.01 1.58
CA ALA A 209 3.00 -30.94 0.34
C ALA A 209 2.46 -32.35 -0.05
N GLN A 210 3.32 -33.36 -0.03
CA GLN A 210 2.93 -34.74 -0.29
C GLN A 210 1.87 -35.26 0.70
N ARG A 211 2.08 -34.98 2.00
CA ARG A 211 1.17 -35.41 3.07
C ARG A 211 -0.24 -34.83 2.93
N HIS A 212 -0.34 -33.60 2.50
CA HIS A 212 -1.61 -32.87 2.44
C HIS A 212 -2.22 -32.82 1.03
N GLY A 213 -1.58 -33.41 0.01
CA GLY A 213 -2.05 -33.33 -1.37
C GLY A 213 -1.96 -31.92 -1.95
N PHE A 214 -0.93 -31.17 -1.58
CA PHE A 214 -0.68 -29.81 -2.09
C PHE A 214 0.49 -29.82 -3.07
N VAL A 215 0.50 -28.84 -3.95
CA VAL A 215 1.62 -28.52 -4.85
C VAL A 215 2.23 -27.19 -4.48
N ILE A 216 3.54 -27.07 -4.68
CA ILE A 216 4.31 -25.84 -4.45
C ILE A 216 5.05 -25.49 -5.73
N ALA A 217 4.87 -24.29 -6.23
CA ALA A 217 5.62 -23.74 -7.36
C ALA A 217 6.41 -22.49 -6.94
N LYS A 218 7.61 -22.32 -7.47
CA LYS A 218 8.46 -21.16 -7.25
C LYS A 218 8.60 -20.42 -8.60
N PRO A 219 7.84 -19.33 -8.84
CA PRO A 219 8.01 -18.50 -10.03
C PRO A 219 9.41 -17.88 -10.07
N ALA A 220 9.88 -17.52 -11.26
CA ALA A 220 11.10 -16.73 -11.42
C ALA A 220 10.91 -15.29 -10.90
N TRP A 221 9.69 -14.73 -11.04
CA TRP A 221 9.36 -13.43 -10.47
C TRP A 221 9.43 -13.45 -8.93
N PRO A 222 10.29 -12.63 -8.30
CA PRO A 222 10.65 -12.79 -6.88
C PRO A 222 9.51 -12.60 -5.88
N GLY A 223 8.47 -11.80 -6.24
CA GLY A 223 7.30 -11.65 -5.38
C GLY A 223 6.90 -10.22 -5.04
N MET A 224 5.96 -10.11 -4.11
CA MET A 224 5.32 -8.85 -3.75
C MET A 224 5.90 -8.22 -2.48
N TYR A 225 6.35 -9.04 -1.51
CA TYR A 225 6.64 -8.57 -0.16
C TYR A 225 7.92 -7.74 -0.09
N ASN A 226 9.07 -8.37 -0.18
CA ASN A 226 10.39 -7.72 0.01
C ASN A 226 11.44 -8.39 -0.89
N PRO A 227 11.29 -8.34 -2.23
CA PRO A 227 12.17 -9.04 -3.16
C PRO A 227 13.62 -8.54 -3.10
N ASP A 228 13.82 -7.25 -2.90
CA ASP A 228 15.12 -6.59 -2.70
C ASP A 228 15.80 -7.01 -1.37
N GLY A 229 15.03 -7.30 -0.33
CA GLY A 229 15.53 -7.83 0.92
C GLY A 229 15.67 -9.36 0.96
N GLY A 230 15.49 -10.06 -0.18
CA GLY A 230 15.72 -11.51 -0.31
C GLY A 230 14.52 -12.38 0.05
N SER A 231 13.30 -11.84 0.11
CA SER A 231 12.12 -12.71 0.14
C SER A 231 11.87 -13.35 -1.23
N ARG A 232 11.28 -14.55 -1.26
CA ARG A 232 10.95 -15.28 -2.48
C ARG A 232 9.52 -15.78 -2.45
N LEU A 233 8.86 -15.68 -3.60
CA LEU A 233 7.49 -16.11 -3.77
C LEU A 233 7.40 -17.61 -3.99
N TYR A 234 6.56 -18.26 -3.20
CA TYR A 234 6.10 -19.62 -3.40
C TYR A 234 4.59 -19.60 -3.56
N LEU A 235 4.09 -20.18 -4.65
CA LEU A 235 2.66 -20.42 -4.87
C LEU A 235 2.32 -21.80 -4.35
N ILE A 236 1.25 -21.91 -3.59
CA ILE A 236 0.87 -23.16 -2.92
C ILE A 236 -0.63 -23.38 -3.09
N ALA A 237 -1.02 -24.54 -3.59
CA ALA A 237 -2.43 -24.87 -3.82
C ALA A 237 -2.70 -26.37 -3.60
N ASP A 238 -3.95 -26.69 -3.28
CA ASP A 238 -4.44 -28.06 -3.31
C ASP A 238 -4.31 -28.61 -4.75
N ALA A 239 -3.76 -29.81 -4.90
CA ALA A 239 -3.45 -30.39 -6.21
C ALA A 239 -4.71 -30.65 -7.08
N GLU A 240 -5.86 -30.90 -6.45
CA GLU A 240 -7.11 -31.25 -7.16
C GLU A 240 -8.08 -30.05 -7.18
N LYS A 241 -8.22 -29.35 -6.04
CA LYS A 241 -9.24 -28.31 -5.81
C LYS A 241 -8.68 -26.89 -5.88
N GLY A 242 -7.35 -26.76 -5.90
CA GLY A 242 -6.66 -25.47 -5.96
C GLY A 242 -6.60 -24.88 -7.36
N ILE A 243 -6.06 -23.67 -7.45
CA ILE A 243 -5.75 -23.03 -8.73
C ILE A 243 -4.55 -23.75 -9.36
N PRO A 244 -4.59 -24.09 -10.66
CA PRO A 244 -3.43 -24.63 -11.37
C PRO A 244 -2.24 -23.68 -11.32
N LEU A 245 -1.13 -24.08 -10.70
CA LEU A 245 -0.01 -23.20 -10.42
C LEU A 245 0.85 -22.86 -11.65
N GLU A 246 0.90 -23.75 -12.65
CA GLU A 246 1.71 -23.58 -13.85
C GLU A 246 1.31 -22.33 -14.64
N SER A 247 0.01 -22.12 -14.82
CA SER A 247 -0.51 -20.95 -15.53
C SER A 247 -0.27 -19.66 -14.76
N VAL A 248 -0.37 -19.70 -13.43
CA VAL A 248 -0.10 -18.55 -12.57
C VAL A 248 1.40 -18.21 -12.57
N ALA A 249 2.27 -19.21 -12.42
CA ALA A 249 3.71 -19.03 -12.48
C ALA A 249 4.15 -18.47 -13.84
N ALA A 250 3.67 -19.03 -14.94
CA ALA A 250 3.97 -18.53 -16.28
C ALA A 250 3.50 -17.08 -16.49
N ALA A 251 2.35 -16.69 -15.95
CA ALA A 251 1.89 -15.30 -16.02
C ALA A 251 2.79 -14.36 -15.23
N LEU A 252 3.30 -14.79 -14.07
CA LEU A 252 4.22 -14.00 -13.25
C LEU A 252 5.62 -13.90 -13.87
N ASP A 253 6.12 -14.99 -14.48
CA ASP A 253 7.44 -15.01 -15.12
C ASP A 253 7.53 -14.10 -16.36
N ASN A 254 6.38 -13.68 -16.90
CA ASN A 254 6.29 -12.67 -17.93
C ASN A 254 6.27 -11.23 -17.40
N LEU A 255 6.21 -11.03 -16.10
CA LEU A 255 6.28 -9.70 -15.50
C LEU A 255 7.70 -9.13 -15.62
N PRO A 256 7.83 -7.80 -15.73
CA PRO A 256 9.13 -7.16 -15.56
C PRO A 256 9.66 -7.37 -14.15
N GLU A 257 10.94 -7.07 -13.96
CA GLU A 257 11.56 -7.07 -12.64
C GLU A 257 10.70 -6.29 -11.64
N PRO A 258 10.60 -6.76 -10.38
CA PRO A 258 9.80 -6.11 -9.37
C PRO A 258 10.24 -4.66 -9.13
N ILE A 259 9.27 -3.76 -9.02
CA ILE A 259 9.54 -2.37 -8.65
C ILE A 259 9.99 -2.34 -7.19
N VAL A 260 11.20 -1.84 -6.95
CA VAL A 260 11.84 -1.73 -5.63
C VAL A 260 12.31 -0.30 -5.36
N GLU A 261 12.71 -0.01 -4.13
CA GLU A 261 13.16 1.33 -3.75
C GLU A 261 14.42 1.76 -4.48
N GLU A 262 15.36 0.84 -4.72
CA GLU A 262 16.63 1.08 -5.40
C GLU A 262 16.44 1.52 -6.86
N THR A 263 15.39 1.05 -7.50
CA THR A 263 15.01 1.42 -8.87
C THR A 263 13.88 2.44 -8.90
N TRP A 264 13.76 3.26 -7.85
CA TRP A 264 12.68 4.25 -7.74
C TRP A 264 12.65 5.19 -8.93
N ASN A 265 11.56 5.19 -9.67
CA ASN A 265 11.29 6.04 -10.83
C ASN A 265 10.04 6.91 -10.65
N GLY A 266 9.53 6.99 -9.42
CA GLY A 266 8.39 7.84 -9.07
C GLY A 266 8.78 9.30 -8.86
N GLU A 267 7.77 10.13 -8.65
CA GLU A 267 7.91 11.55 -8.34
C GLU A 267 8.03 11.75 -6.83
N SER A 268 9.04 12.53 -6.40
CA SER A 268 9.16 13.05 -5.05
C SER A 268 8.80 14.54 -5.05
N ALA A 269 7.89 14.95 -4.19
CA ALA A 269 7.41 16.32 -4.14
C ALA A 269 7.15 16.76 -2.69
N PRO A 270 7.09 18.08 -2.44
CA PRO A 270 6.61 18.59 -1.17
C PRO A 270 5.21 18.07 -0.83
N THR A 271 4.88 18.07 0.45
CA THR A 271 3.56 17.70 0.93
C THR A 271 2.42 18.53 0.31
N VAL A 272 2.70 19.79 -0.01
CA VAL A 272 1.74 20.75 -0.58
C VAL A 272 2.27 21.24 -1.94
N PRO A 273 1.44 21.32 -2.99
CA PRO A 273 0.00 21.00 -3.04
C PRO A 273 -0.29 19.50 -2.98
N ILE A 274 -1.53 19.18 -2.59
CA ILE A 274 -1.99 17.80 -2.64
C ILE A 274 -1.93 17.28 -4.08
N PHE A 275 -1.50 16.03 -4.23
CA PHE A 275 -1.58 15.35 -5.51
C PHE A 275 -3.04 15.10 -5.91
N VAL A 276 -3.39 15.54 -7.09
CA VAL A 276 -4.67 15.25 -7.75
C VAL A 276 -4.34 14.52 -9.04
N SER A 277 -4.87 13.31 -9.17
CA SER A 277 -4.63 12.50 -10.36
C SER A 277 -5.41 13.04 -11.58
N PRO A 278 -4.92 12.81 -12.80
CA PRO A 278 -5.60 13.25 -14.02
C PRO A 278 -7.03 12.71 -14.19
N GLY A 279 -7.29 11.49 -13.67
CA GLY A 279 -8.63 10.88 -13.71
C GLY A 279 -9.60 11.45 -12.67
N THR A 280 -9.11 12.27 -11.74
CA THR A 280 -9.96 12.96 -10.77
C THR A 280 -10.51 14.22 -11.43
N ILE A 281 -11.73 14.17 -11.93
CA ILE A 281 -12.42 15.36 -12.45
C ILE A 281 -12.66 16.31 -11.28
N PRO A 282 -12.15 17.56 -11.32
CA PRO A 282 -12.43 18.53 -10.28
C PRO A 282 -13.96 18.70 -10.19
N LYS A 283 -14.53 18.47 -9.02
CA LYS A 283 -15.97 18.65 -8.78
C LYS A 283 -16.48 20.03 -9.15
N ALA A 284 -15.59 21.00 -9.35
CA ALA A 284 -15.89 22.36 -9.83
C ALA A 284 -16.29 22.41 -11.31
N GLU A 285 -15.77 21.54 -12.17
CA GLU A 285 -16.15 21.49 -13.59
C GLU A 285 -17.45 20.73 -13.82
N ALA A 286 -17.66 19.62 -13.11
CA ALA A 286 -18.92 18.87 -13.14
C ALA A 286 -20.09 19.66 -12.51
N ALA A 287 -19.82 20.66 -11.68
CA ALA A 287 -20.86 21.52 -11.09
C ALA A 287 -21.29 22.67 -11.99
N ARG A 288 -20.56 22.96 -13.08
CA ARG A 288 -20.92 24.03 -14.04
C ARG A 288 -22.01 23.59 -15.02
N GLU A 289 -22.28 22.30 -15.15
CA GLU A 289 -23.30 21.75 -16.06
C GLU A 289 -24.69 21.60 -15.44
N LYS A 290 -24.89 21.90 -14.15
CA LYS A 290 -26.22 21.86 -13.50
C LYS A 290 -26.63 23.26 -13.05
N PRO A 291 -27.90 23.71 -13.33
CA PRO A 291 -28.39 25.00 -12.85
C PRO A 291 -28.28 25.07 -11.32
N GLN A 292 -27.68 26.14 -10.84
CA GLN A 292 -27.48 26.39 -9.41
C GLN A 292 -28.82 26.58 -8.69
N GLU A 293 -29.36 25.54 -8.08
CA GLU A 293 -30.16 25.75 -6.89
C GLU A 293 -29.26 26.32 -5.78
N ARG A 294 -29.68 27.44 -5.19
CA ARG A 294 -28.99 28.15 -4.11
C ARG A 294 -28.63 27.20 -2.96
N ARG A 295 -27.49 26.54 -3.04
CA ARG A 295 -26.92 25.80 -1.91
C ARG A 295 -26.37 26.81 -0.92
N LYS A 296 -26.78 26.70 0.35
CA LYS A 296 -26.14 27.34 1.50
C LYS A 296 -24.61 27.20 1.35
N PRO A 297 -23.82 28.25 1.66
CA PRO A 297 -22.37 28.16 1.51
C PRO A 297 -21.87 26.96 2.30
N SER A 298 -21.51 25.90 1.57
CA SER A 298 -20.82 24.77 2.18
C SER A 298 -19.53 25.35 2.71
N SER A 299 -19.34 25.21 4.02
CA SER A 299 -18.07 25.56 4.67
C SER A 299 -16.95 25.22 3.71
N GLN A 300 -16.15 26.22 3.35
CA GLN A 300 -15.00 26.06 2.47
C GLN A 300 -14.27 24.80 2.90
N ARG A 301 -14.30 23.78 2.04
CA ARG A 301 -13.51 22.57 2.24
C ARG A 301 -12.07 23.05 2.19
N ASN A 302 -11.53 23.29 3.37
CA ASN A 302 -10.19 23.79 3.51
C ASN A 302 -9.28 22.67 3.00
N SER A 303 -8.80 22.79 1.76
CA SER A 303 -7.86 21.87 1.15
C SER A 303 -6.64 21.67 2.05
N VAL A 304 -6.27 22.72 2.79
CA VAL A 304 -5.23 22.67 3.82
C VAL A 304 -5.54 21.67 4.93
N GLY A 305 -6.78 21.58 5.40
CA GLY A 305 -7.17 20.58 6.40
C GLY A 305 -7.09 19.14 5.86
N TYR A 306 -7.39 18.93 4.60
CA TYR A 306 -7.22 17.64 3.93
C TYR A 306 -5.75 17.27 3.79
N VAL A 307 -4.90 18.15 3.31
CA VAL A 307 -3.45 17.95 3.19
C VAL A 307 -2.82 17.59 4.52
N GLN A 308 -3.20 18.32 5.56
CA GLN A 308 -2.61 18.13 6.89
C GLN A 308 -2.87 16.72 7.44
N THR A 309 -3.94 16.08 7.05
CA THR A 309 -4.26 14.74 7.54
C THR A 309 -3.79 13.62 6.61
N PHE A 310 -3.56 13.88 5.31
CA PHE A 310 -3.27 12.89 4.25
C PHE A 310 -4.13 11.64 4.30
N VAL A 311 -5.21 11.70 5.00
CA VAL A 311 -5.96 10.56 5.50
C VAL A 311 -7.39 10.65 5.02
N GLY A 312 -7.59 11.21 3.84
CA GLY A 312 -8.91 11.30 3.26
C GLY A 312 -9.94 11.92 4.20
N PRO A 313 -11.02 11.20 4.56
CA PRO A 313 -12.08 11.75 5.39
C PRO A 313 -11.65 12.02 6.85
N ARG A 314 -10.53 11.51 7.31
CA ARG A 314 -10.03 11.76 8.65
C ARG A 314 -9.33 13.11 8.70
N ARG A 315 -10.04 14.11 9.18
CA ARG A 315 -9.52 15.44 9.48
C ARG A 315 -9.33 15.53 10.97
N ARG A 316 -8.29 16.22 11.42
CA ARG A 316 -8.18 16.58 12.83
C ARG A 316 -9.00 17.85 13.12
N PRO A 317 -9.45 18.05 14.36
CA PRO A 317 -10.00 19.33 14.81
C PRO A 317 -8.95 20.45 14.66
N LYS A 318 -9.41 21.68 14.59
CA LYS A 318 -8.55 22.85 14.83
C LYS A 318 -8.14 22.87 16.31
N GLY A 319 -6.99 23.42 16.60
CA GLY A 319 -6.47 23.47 17.95
C GLY A 319 -5.41 22.40 18.21
N ARG A 320 -4.97 22.34 19.45
CA ARG A 320 -3.88 21.49 19.92
C ARG A 320 -4.20 21.05 21.34
N MET A 321 -4.25 19.76 21.60
CA MET A 321 -4.41 19.23 22.94
C MET A 321 -3.05 19.23 23.66
N PRO A 322 -2.93 19.68 24.91
CA PRO A 322 -1.65 19.64 25.66
C PRO A 322 -1.05 18.22 25.73
N ILE A 323 0.29 18.13 25.81
CA ILE A 323 1.00 16.84 25.87
C ILE A 323 0.55 16.02 27.08
N GLU A 324 0.31 16.68 28.20
CA GLU A 324 -0.17 16.06 29.44
C GLU A 324 -1.56 15.45 29.26
N ALA A 325 -2.42 16.12 28.51
CA ALA A 325 -3.76 15.61 28.20
C ALA A 325 -3.67 14.42 27.20
N HIS A 326 -2.74 14.46 26.22
CA HIS A 326 -2.43 13.31 25.38
C HIS A 326 -1.90 12.13 26.20
N ALA A 327 -1.02 12.37 27.16
CA ALA A 327 -0.48 11.35 28.05
C ALA A 327 -1.57 10.69 28.89
N GLU A 328 -2.48 11.48 29.45
CA GLU A 328 -3.62 10.95 30.24
C GLU A 328 -4.59 10.16 29.37
N VAL A 329 -4.96 10.67 28.20
CA VAL A 329 -5.78 9.93 27.22
C VAL A 329 -5.10 8.63 26.81
N GLY A 330 -3.80 8.68 26.50
CA GLY A 330 -3.04 7.50 26.13
C GLY A 330 -2.97 6.46 27.25
N ARG A 331 -2.77 6.88 28.49
CA ARG A 331 -2.79 6.01 29.67
C ARG A 331 -4.12 5.29 29.83
N LEU A 332 -5.23 6.03 29.71
CA LEU A 332 -6.58 5.46 29.80
C LEU A 332 -6.85 4.46 28.66
N LEU A 333 -6.51 4.79 27.42
CA LEU A 333 -6.72 3.89 26.29
C LEU A 333 -5.85 2.63 26.38
N LYS A 334 -4.58 2.75 26.81
CA LYS A 334 -3.67 1.61 26.99
C LYS A 334 -4.19 0.63 28.03
N SER A 335 -4.72 1.13 29.16
CA SER A 335 -5.34 0.28 30.19
C SER A 335 -6.50 -0.54 29.60
N VAL A 336 -7.40 0.09 28.84
CA VAL A 336 -8.51 -0.62 28.20
C VAL A 336 -8.03 -1.65 27.19
N LEU A 337 -7.02 -1.32 26.37
CA LEU A 337 -6.47 -2.22 25.35
C LEU A 337 -5.84 -3.47 25.95
N VAL A 338 -5.09 -3.33 27.03
CA VAL A 338 -4.45 -4.45 27.72
C VAL A 338 -5.51 -5.46 28.21
N ASP A 339 -6.52 -4.98 28.90
CA ASP A 339 -7.51 -5.85 29.54
C ASP A 339 -8.59 -6.39 28.56
N THR A 340 -8.72 -5.77 27.38
CA THR A 340 -9.72 -6.18 26.36
C THR A 340 -9.14 -6.94 25.17
N PHE A 341 -7.86 -7.32 25.21
CA PHE A 341 -7.15 -7.97 24.10
C PHE A 341 -7.89 -9.19 23.50
N HIS A 342 -8.57 -9.97 24.35
CA HIS A 342 -9.33 -11.15 23.93
C HIS A 342 -10.70 -10.82 23.30
N ARG A 343 -11.18 -9.60 23.43
CA ARG A 343 -12.45 -9.14 22.87
C ARG A 343 -12.20 -8.22 21.67
N LYS A 344 -11.91 -8.84 20.54
CA LYS A 344 -11.56 -8.13 19.30
C LYS A 344 -12.49 -6.97 18.94
N GLY A 345 -13.79 -7.08 19.28
CA GLY A 345 -14.76 -6.01 19.03
C GLY A 345 -14.48 -4.73 19.82
N VAL A 346 -14.20 -4.83 21.11
CA VAL A 346 -13.82 -3.69 21.96
C VAL A 346 -12.41 -3.23 21.63
N TYR A 347 -11.46 -4.17 21.61
CA TYR A 347 -10.06 -3.91 21.32
C TYR A 347 -9.89 -3.10 20.02
N ASN A 348 -10.45 -3.55 18.91
CA ASN A 348 -10.30 -2.88 17.61
C ASN A 348 -10.92 -1.47 17.60
N ARG A 349 -11.99 -1.24 18.36
CA ARG A 349 -12.58 0.11 18.47
C ARG A 349 -11.67 1.06 19.23
N VAL A 350 -11.12 0.60 20.35
CA VAL A 350 -10.21 1.40 21.19
C VAL A 350 -8.88 1.63 20.46
N ASP A 351 -8.37 0.63 19.79
CA ASP A 351 -7.18 0.74 18.94
C ASP A 351 -7.34 1.74 17.79
N ALA A 352 -8.53 1.77 17.18
CA ALA A 352 -8.84 2.77 16.15
C ALA A 352 -8.92 4.20 16.70
N ILE A 353 -9.34 4.39 17.97
CA ILE A 353 -9.31 5.69 18.65
C ILE A 353 -7.87 6.09 18.92
N ARG A 354 -7.06 5.18 19.48
CA ARG A 354 -5.65 5.38 19.74
C ARG A 354 -4.88 5.79 18.47
N SER A 355 -5.07 5.06 17.38
CA SER A 355 -4.41 5.32 16.10
C SER A 355 -4.80 6.67 15.49
N GLU A 356 -6.04 7.12 15.69
CA GLU A 356 -6.48 8.42 15.20
C GLU A 356 -5.90 9.57 16.03
N LEU A 357 -5.79 9.40 17.34
CA LEU A 357 -5.17 10.39 18.22
C LEU A 357 -3.65 10.45 18.03
N ASP A 358 -3.01 9.32 17.79
CA ASP A 358 -1.61 9.28 17.36
C ASP A 358 -1.38 10.12 16.10
N GLU A 359 -2.19 9.95 15.08
CA GLU A 359 -2.17 10.77 13.86
C GLU A 359 -2.37 12.27 14.14
N TRP A 360 -3.27 12.65 15.06
CA TRP A 360 -3.47 14.04 15.43
C TRP A 360 -2.26 14.60 16.14
N THR A 361 -1.68 13.85 17.09
CA THR A 361 -0.47 14.25 17.83
C THR A 361 0.72 14.48 16.92
N GLN A 362 0.94 13.63 15.91
CA GLN A 362 1.99 13.82 14.91
C GLN A 362 1.87 15.14 14.14
N ARG A 363 0.64 15.67 14.04
CA ARG A 363 0.35 16.94 13.36
C ARG A 363 0.42 18.14 14.28
N GLU A 364 0.18 17.92 15.55
CA GLU A 364 0.15 18.97 16.56
C GLU A 364 1.53 19.31 17.05
N TYR A 365 2.43 18.34 17.08
CA TYR A 365 3.77 18.47 17.65
C TYR A 365 4.86 18.10 16.65
N ASN A 366 5.89 18.92 16.57
CA ASN A 366 7.14 18.55 15.89
C ASN A 366 8.07 17.79 16.84
N HIS A 367 9.19 17.28 16.29
CA HIS A 367 10.14 16.48 17.06
C HIS A 367 10.80 17.26 18.24
N ALA A 368 11.06 18.57 18.06
CA ALA A 368 11.66 19.38 19.12
C ALA A 368 10.72 19.61 20.31
N GLU A 369 9.41 19.67 20.05
CA GLU A 369 8.38 19.82 21.08
C GLU A 369 8.00 18.51 21.75
N LEU A 370 8.05 17.39 21.01
CA LEU A 370 7.72 16.05 21.49
C LEU A 370 8.64 15.03 20.82
N PRO A 371 9.80 14.71 21.43
CA PRO A 371 10.72 13.71 20.94
C PRO A 371 10.10 12.32 20.77
N ASN A 372 10.64 11.52 19.85
CA ASN A 372 10.04 10.23 19.49
C ASN A 372 9.86 9.27 20.68
N ALA A 373 10.80 9.22 21.62
CA ALA A 373 10.66 8.37 22.81
C ALA A 373 9.39 8.75 23.59
N GLN A 374 9.23 10.03 23.91
CA GLN A 374 8.04 10.54 24.60
C GLN A 374 6.76 10.37 23.76
N PHE A 375 6.85 10.59 22.45
CA PHE A 375 5.73 10.36 21.53
C PHE A 375 5.24 8.91 21.57
N PHE A 376 6.15 7.91 21.55
CA PHE A 376 5.77 6.50 21.67
C PHE A 376 5.23 6.15 23.05
N GLU A 377 5.73 6.77 24.11
CA GLU A 377 5.20 6.58 25.47
C GLU A 377 3.74 7.01 25.59
N LEU A 378 3.33 8.06 24.88
CA LEU A 378 1.95 8.53 24.96
C LEU A 378 0.94 7.41 24.66
N TYR A 379 1.13 6.67 23.57
CA TYR A 379 0.11 5.77 23.06
C TYR A 379 0.53 4.29 22.98
N TYR A 380 1.82 3.96 23.03
CA TYR A 380 2.30 2.60 22.72
C TYR A 380 3.14 1.95 23.81
N GLN A 381 3.97 2.69 24.53
CA GLN A 381 4.84 2.10 25.56
C GLN A 381 4.16 2.13 26.94
N GLY A 382 4.50 1.13 27.75
CA GLY A 382 4.16 1.05 29.17
C GLY A 382 2.90 0.25 29.45
N SER A 383 3.04 -0.70 30.31
CA SER A 383 2.15 -1.62 30.99
C SER A 383 2.35 -3.06 30.57
N GLY A 384 3.07 -3.80 31.43
CA GLY A 384 3.06 -5.26 31.38
C GLY A 384 1.64 -5.79 31.55
N SER A 385 1.23 -6.74 30.72
CA SER A 385 -0.08 -7.34 30.79
C SER A 385 -0.09 -8.50 31.77
N THR A 386 -1.02 -8.50 32.69
CA THR A 386 -1.53 -9.71 33.27
C THR A 386 -2.66 -10.21 32.37
N PHE A 387 -2.40 -11.29 31.62
CA PHE A 387 -3.40 -11.89 30.75
C PHE A 387 -4.53 -12.53 31.55
N SER A 388 -5.60 -11.81 31.81
CA SER A 388 -6.85 -12.40 32.30
C SER A 388 -7.81 -12.67 31.13
N ARG A 389 -8.32 -13.90 31.02
CA ARG A 389 -9.31 -14.29 30.00
C ARG A 389 -10.72 -13.77 30.30
N SER A 390 -10.98 -13.37 31.54
CA SER A 390 -12.27 -12.82 31.97
C SER A 390 -12.09 -11.42 32.52
N LEU A 391 -12.98 -10.51 32.16
CA LEU A 391 -13.03 -9.15 32.68
C LEU A 391 -14.22 -9.05 33.65
N PRO A 392 -13.98 -8.94 34.98
CA PRO A 392 -15.02 -8.77 35.97
C PRO A 392 -15.88 -7.53 35.73
N ALA A 393 -17.12 -7.53 36.19
CA ALA A 393 -18.05 -6.41 36.02
C ALA A 393 -17.44 -5.08 36.51
N ALA A 394 -16.86 -5.09 37.71
CA ALA A 394 -16.20 -3.90 38.27
C ALA A 394 -15.07 -3.33 37.39
N GLU A 395 -14.32 -4.20 36.72
CA GLU A 395 -13.27 -3.75 35.80
C GLU A 395 -13.85 -3.20 34.49
N ARG A 396 -14.94 -3.79 34.00
CA ARG A 396 -15.66 -3.24 32.83
C ARG A 396 -16.21 -1.84 33.13
N ASP A 397 -16.81 -1.65 34.32
CA ASP A 397 -17.33 -0.34 34.75
C ASP A 397 -16.20 0.68 34.88
N ARG A 398 -15.04 0.27 35.41
CA ARG A 398 -13.82 1.11 35.43
C ARG A 398 -13.40 1.53 34.01
N HIS A 399 -13.42 0.63 33.05
CA HIS A 399 -13.08 0.94 31.66
C HIS A 399 -14.10 1.81 30.96
N VAL A 400 -15.40 1.66 31.26
CA VAL A 400 -16.45 2.59 30.87
C VAL A 400 -16.18 3.98 31.42
N GLY A 401 -15.80 4.07 32.70
CA GLY A 401 -15.35 5.33 33.33
C GLY A 401 -14.14 5.93 32.63
N SER A 402 -13.13 5.11 32.30
CA SER A 402 -11.93 5.54 31.57
C SER A 402 -12.27 6.12 30.19
N LEU A 403 -13.10 5.46 29.41
CA LEU A 403 -13.52 5.96 28.08
C LEU A 403 -14.41 7.21 28.19
N THR A 404 -15.23 7.31 29.24
CA THR A 404 -16.02 8.51 29.55
C THR A 404 -15.09 9.70 29.85
N GLN A 405 -14.01 9.48 30.60
CA GLN A 405 -13.00 10.49 30.87
C GLN A 405 -12.25 10.88 29.60
N VAL A 406 -11.89 9.93 28.71
CA VAL A 406 -11.33 10.23 27.39
C VAL A 406 -12.25 11.15 26.60
N LYS A 407 -13.55 10.86 26.55
CA LYS A 407 -14.54 11.71 25.88
C LYS A 407 -14.55 13.13 26.45
N LYS A 408 -14.51 13.27 27.76
CA LYS A 408 -14.50 14.58 28.47
C LYS A 408 -13.24 15.38 28.10
N LEU A 409 -12.07 14.75 28.12
CA LEU A 409 -10.81 15.39 27.74
C LEU A 409 -10.82 15.87 26.29
N LEU A 410 -11.29 15.04 25.37
CA LEU A 410 -11.37 15.41 23.95
C LEU A 410 -12.30 16.61 23.72
N VAL A 411 -13.46 16.64 24.35
CA VAL A 411 -14.42 17.76 24.26
C VAL A 411 -13.86 19.02 24.91
N GLY A 412 -13.08 18.89 25.98
CA GLY A 412 -12.49 20.04 26.67
C GLY A 412 -11.35 20.71 25.92
N HIS A 413 -10.64 19.96 25.07
CA HIS A 413 -9.44 20.46 24.39
C HIS A 413 -9.63 20.76 22.90
N TYR A 414 -10.65 20.19 22.26
CA TYR A 414 -10.91 20.39 20.85
C TYR A 414 -12.24 21.10 20.60
N PRO A 415 -12.28 22.09 19.67
CA PRO A 415 -13.55 22.70 19.28
C PRO A 415 -14.45 21.69 18.55
N ASP A 416 -15.75 21.88 18.67
CA ASP A 416 -16.72 21.05 17.95
C ASP A 416 -16.46 21.07 16.45
N SER A 417 -16.31 19.90 15.87
CA SER A 417 -15.95 19.71 14.48
C SER A 417 -16.35 18.34 13.98
N PRO A 418 -16.51 18.12 12.66
CA PRO A 418 -16.82 16.82 12.11
C PRO A 418 -15.84 15.70 12.53
N PRO A 419 -14.49 15.91 12.54
CA PRO A 419 -13.55 14.89 13.01
C PRO A 419 -13.71 14.57 14.48
N LEU A 420 -13.88 15.59 15.37
CA LEU A 420 -14.15 15.34 16.79
C LEU A 420 -15.43 14.51 16.97
N ARG A 421 -16.53 14.92 16.34
CA ARG A 421 -17.79 14.16 16.43
C ARG A 421 -17.65 12.73 15.90
N SER A 422 -16.83 12.51 14.87
CA SER A 422 -16.54 11.17 14.35
C SER A 422 -15.77 10.31 15.37
N LEU A 423 -14.77 10.89 16.02
CA LEU A 423 -13.99 10.22 17.05
C LEU A 423 -14.85 9.91 18.29
N LEU A 424 -15.67 10.86 18.75
CA LEU A 424 -16.57 10.68 19.87
C LEU A 424 -17.59 9.54 19.63
N LYS A 425 -18.10 9.38 18.40
CA LYS A 425 -18.95 8.23 18.03
C LYS A 425 -18.22 6.89 18.20
N LYS A 426 -16.90 6.84 17.94
CA LYS A 426 -16.10 5.63 18.16
C LYS A 426 -15.93 5.35 19.65
N VAL A 427 -15.70 6.40 20.45
CA VAL A 427 -15.64 6.27 21.92
C VAL A 427 -16.95 5.74 22.47
N GLU A 428 -18.09 6.29 22.06
CA GLU A 428 -19.43 5.79 22.42
C GLU A 428 -19.64 4.33 22.01
N ALA A 429 -19.26 3.96 20.80
CA ALA A 429 -19.38 2.58 20.34
C ALA A 429 -18.49 1.61 21.13
N ALA A 430 -17.34 2.06 21.64
CA ALA A 430 -16.50 1.27 22.53
C ALA A 430 -17.14 1.12 23.92
N ILE A 431 -17.70 2.20 24.49
CA ILE A 431 -18.44 2.19 25.75
C ILE A 431 -19.62 1.21 25.68
N ASN A 432 -20.46 1.34 24.65
CA ASN A 432 -21.60 0.46 24.44
C ASN A 432 -21.18 -1.01 24.32
N SER A 433 -20.03 -1.27 23.66
CA SER A 433 -19.50 -2.63 23.53
C SER A 433 -18.99 -3.21 24.86
N LEU A 434 -18.49 -2.38 25.79
CA LEU A 434 -18.13 -2.80 27.13
C LEU A 434 -19.38 -3.07 28.00
N GLN A 435 -20.37 -2.21 27.91
CA GLN A 435 -21.64 -2.34 28.67
C GLN A 435 -22.46 -3.55 28.22
N SER A 436 -22.51 -3.82 26.91
CA SER A 436 -23.19 -4.99 26.33
C SER A 436 -22.41 -6.30 26.48
N TRP A 437 -21.22 -6.27 27.05
CA TRP A 437 -20.42 -7.47 27.23
C TRP A 437 -20.96 -8.30 28.37
N THR A 438 -21.68 -9.37 28.06
CA THR A 438 -21.98 -10.46 28.96
C THR A 438 -20.82 -11.43 29.08
N PRO A 439 -20.42 -11.90 30.26
CA PRO A 439 -19.31 -12.82 30.49
C PRO A 439 -19.42 -14.13 29.73
#